data_28022b85007df0d1bc325d2fb56bc5d9
#
_entry.id   28022b85007df0d1bc325d2fb56bc5d9
#
_cell.length_a   1.000
_cell.length_b   1.000
_cell.length_c   1.000
_cell.angle_alpha   90.00
_cell.angle_beta   90.00
_cell.angle_gamma   90.00
#
_symmetry.space_group_name_H-M   'P 1'
#
loop_
_entity.id
_entity.type
_entity.pdbx_description
1 polymer ?
#
loop_
_entity_poly.entity_id
_entity_poly.type
_entity_poly.pdbx_seq_one_letter_code
_entity_poly.pdbx_strand_id
1 'polypeptide(L)'
;MSRLRSPISLAAAVLLVALASCSGNPSSDDSSPAIDPEIAAAIDSISAIDNHAHPVLAPPLDATEREFDALPVSSLEAQSDPPALRPDFPLLSAAWKALYGFDAAPPLDAAGLKRLNDARARVKQQQGEKYPAWVLNQTKISTMLANRVAMGRGVEPPRFLWVPYADALLFPLDNFGIASASPDRQQFFGLEDLVRRRYLYAVGMSAPPATLDAYLTNVVTQTLERQKAGGAIAEKFEVAYLRSFDFSDPPRAQVEKIYLRWIRGGTPDPNDYKLLQDFLFRYIASECGRLGMAVHLHAMSGGGRYFSIAGVNPLLLEPLFNDPRLRRTNFVLLHGGWPYVRQIGALLQKPNVYLDISGQDLLLTPRTEAQWLREWLEFEPEKVLFGTDGYPYSDEMGWAESTWIASRNARQTLGIALTGMVQDGEISRDRAKGIARRVLRGNAEALYRFANRD
;
A
#
# COMPACT_ATOMS: atom_id res chain seq x y z
N MET A 1 56.90 -42.11 -49.80
CA MET A 1 58.03 -41.72 -48.97
C MET A 1 57.49 -41.22 -47.65
N SER A 2 57.27 -42.09 -46.68
CA SER A 2 58.18 -42.66 -45.70
C SER A 2 58.77 -41.61 -44.72
N ARG A 3 58.27 -41.57 -43.52
CA ARG A 3 58.95 -41.68 -42.23
C ARG A 3 57.94 -41.35 -41.14
N LEU A 4 57.52 -42.34 -40.41
CA LEU A 4 58.05 -42.93 -39.17
C LEU A 4 58.01 -42.02 -37.94
N ARG A 5 57.39 -42.49 -37.07
CA ARG A 5 56.88 -42.16 -35.76
C ARG A 5 57.72 -42.61 -34.58
N SER A 6 57.58 -42.01 -33.50
CA SER A 6 57.74 -42.67 -32.19
C SER A 6 56.71 -42.16 -31.18
N PRO A 7 56.20 -43.00 -30.30
CA PRO A 7 55.18 -42.66 -29.33
C PRO A 7 55.81 -42.18 -28.04
N ILE A 8 55.22 -41.15 -27.43
CA ILE A 8 55.56 -40.70 -26.11
C ILE A 8 54.53 -41.34 -25.19
N SER A 9 54.99 -42.20 -24.28
CA SER A 9 54.18 -42.77 -23.18
C SER A 9 53.90 -41.73 -22.12
N LEU A 10 52.63 -41.45 -21.86
CA LEU A 10 52.22 -40.64 -20.75
C LEU A 10 51.84 -41.57 -19.56
N ALA A 11 52.67 -41.52 -18.53
CA ALA A 11 52.36 -42.22 -17.27
C ALA A 11 51.25 -41.47 -16.52
N ALA A 12 50.12 -42.12 -16.31
CA ALA A 12 49.04 -41.60 -15.51
C ALA A 12 49.35 -41.79 -14.03
N ALA A 13 49.60 -40.72 -13.30
CA ALA A 13 49.65 -40.74 -11.84
C ALA A 13 48.21 -40.67 -11.29
N VAL A 14 47.74 -41.75 -10.73
CA VAL A 14 46.45 -41.83 -9.99
C VAL A 14 46.66 -41.20 -8.63
N LEU A 15 46.11 -40.01 -8.41
CA LEU A 15 46.06 -39.37 -7.12
C LEU A 15 44.77 -39.85 -6.42
N LEU A 16 44.89 -40.75 -5.44
CA LEU A 16 43.78 -41.12 -4.54
C LEU A 16 43.53 -39.98 -3.57
N VAL A 17 42.46 -39.21 -3.84
CA VAL A 17 41.90 -38.26 -2.86
C VAL A 17 40.97 -39.06 -1.95
N ALA A 18 41.34 -39.21 -0.72
CA ALA A 18 40.48 -39.78 0.33
C ALA A 18 39.34 -38.76 0.61
N LEU A 19 38.14 -39.07 0.14
CA LEU A 19 36.93 -38.39 0.53
C LEU A 19 36.61 -38.75 1.99
N ALA A 20 36.99 -37.86 2.91
CA ALA A 20 36.43 -37.87 4.25
C ALA A 20 34.97 -37.46 4.13
N SER A 21 34.07 -38.44 4.28
CA SER A 21 32.63 -38.20 4.41
C SER A 21 32.37 -37.49 5.73
N CYS A 22 32.37 -36.17 5.71
CA CYS A 22 31.69 -35.42 6.75
C CYS A 22 30.18 -35.58 6.52
N SER A 23 29.57 -36.54 7.20
CA SER A 23 28.15 -36.63 7.44
C SER A 23 27.76 -35.52 8.42
N GLY A 24 27.82 -34.26 7.98
CA GLY A 24 27.11 -33.19 8.62
C GLY A 24 25.65 -33.31 8.19
N ASN A 25 24.77 -33.71 9.11
CA ASN A 25 23.36 -33.44 8.95
C ASN A 25 23.21 -31.97 8.57
N PRO A 26 22.44 -31.59 7.53
CA PRO A 26 21.99 -30.25 7.40
C PRO A 26 21.02 -30.03 8.56
N SER A 27 21.52 -29.45 9.67
CA SER A 27 20.65 -28.78 10.61
C SER A 27 19.96 -27.72 9.77
N SER A 28 18.67 -27.90 9.55
CA SER A 28 17.77 -26.84 9.07
C SER A 28 17.83 -25.74 10.13
N ASP A 29 18.77 -24.82 9.96
CA ASP A 29 18.84 -23.60 10.75
C ASP A 29 17.72 -22.67 10.23
N ASP A 30 16.49 -23.08 10.52
CA ASP A 30 15.24 -22.38 10.22
C ASP A 30 14.95 -21.34 11.31
N SER A 31 15.99 -20.87 12.00
CA SER A 31 15.86 -19.79 12.96
C SER A 31 15.75 -18.47 12.21
N SER A 32 14.59 -17.81 12.31
CA SER A 32 14.46 -16.39 11.97
C SER A 32 15.64 -15.64 12.60
N PRO A 33 16.23 -14.62 11.90
CA PRO A 33 17.33 -13.85 12.46
C PRO A 33 16.98 -13.39 13.88
N ALA A 34 17.85 -13.66 14.82
CA ALA A 34 17.62 -13.27 16.22
C ALA A 34 17.57 -11.76 16.30
N ILE A 35 16.46 -11.22 16.80
CA ILE A 35 16.31 -9.78 17.05
C ILE A 35 16.92 -9.47 18.43
N ASP A 36 17.70 -8.39 18.54
CA ASP A 36 18.20 -7.89 19.81
C ASP A 36 17.04 -7.68 20.79
N PRO A 37 17.08 -8.28 22.00
CA PRO A 37 15.95 -8.26 22.93
C PRO A 37 15.54 -6.84 23.38
N GLU A 38 16.48 -5.91 23.49
CA GLU A 38 16.15 -4.53 23.86
C GLU A 38 15.48 -3.78 22.72
N ILE A 39 15.88 -4.05 21.46
CA ILE A 39 15.23 -3.48 20.27
C ILE A 39 13.82 -4.07 20.14
N ALA A 40 13.67 -5.38 20.32
CA ALA A 40 12.37 -6.05 20.28
C ALA A 40 11.41 -5.46 21.33
N ALA A 41 11.87 -5.31 22.57
CA ALA A 41 11.08 -4.73 23.65
C ALA A 41 10.69 -3.27 23.37
N ALA A 42 11.60 -2.47 22.82
CA ALA A 42 11.31 -1.10 22.41
C ALA A 42 10.24 -1.03 21.31
N ILE A 43 10.37 -1.83 20.24
CA ILE A 43 9.39 -1.94 19.16
C ILE A 43 8.02 -2.36 19.70
N ASP A 44 8.01 -3.37 20.57
CA ASP A 44 6.76 -3.91 21.14
C ASP A 44 6.02 -2.92 22.03
N SER A 45 6.72 -2.00 22.68
CA SER A 45 6.15 -0.96 23.54
C SER A 45 5.49 0.19 22.77
N ILE A 46 5.74 0.35 21.47
CA ILE A 46 5.25 1.48 20.69
C ILE A 46 3.81 1.23 20.23
N SER A 47 2.92 2.16 20.61
CA SER A 47 1.58 2.24 20.04
C SER A 47 1.67 2.98 18.69
N ALA A 48 1.54 2.24 17.60
CA ALA A 48 1.82 2.71 16.24
C ALA A 48 0.73 3.62 15.69
N ILE A 49 1.09 4.40 14.65
CA ILE A 49 0.14 5.05 13.75
C ILE A 49 0.22 4.30 12.42
N ASP A 50 -0.90 3.73 12.01
CA ASP A 50 -1.05 3.00 10.75
C ASP A 50 -1.36 4.00 9.64
N ASN A 51 -0.42 4.16 8.72
CA ASN A 51 -0.49 5.16 7.64
C ASN A 51 -1.47 4.78 6.52
N HIS A 52 -1.82 3.50 6.39
CA HIS A 52 -2.68 3.03 5.30
C HIS A 52 -3.34 1.70 5.63
N ALA A 53 -4.66 1.70 5.64
CA ALA A 53 -5.48 0.50 5.74
C ALA A 53 -6.93 0.78 5.28
N HIS A 54 -7.69 -0.29 5.03
CA HIS A 54 -9.09 -0.28 4.57
C HIS A 54 -10.01 -0.84 5.67
N PRO A 55 -10.25 -0.11 6.76
CA PRO A 55 -11.08 -0.61 7.87
C PRO A 55 -12.54 -0.76 7.47
N VAL A 56 -13.18 -1.82 7.98
CA VAL A 56 -14.62 -2.04 7.82
C VAL A 56 -15.39 -1.39 8.97
N LEU A 57 -16.63 -0.99 8.71
CA LEU A 57 -17.51 -0.39 9.72
C LEU A 57 -17.86 -1.37 10.84
N ALA A 58 -18.29 -0.81 11.97
CA ALA A 58 -18.84 -1.60 13.06
C ALA A 58 -20.19 -2.25 12.67
N PRO A 59 -20.51 -3.45 13.24
CA PRO A 59 -21.79 -4.09 13.02
C PRO A 59 -22.97 -3.28 13.62
N PRO A 60 -24.22 -3.48 13.15
CA PRO A 60 -24.56 -4.29 11.99
C PRO A 60 -24.10 -3.63 10.70
N LEU A 61 -23.59 -4.46 9.78
CA LEU A 61 -23.25 -4.00 8.44
C LEU A 61 -24.47 -4.13 7.56
N ASP A 62 -24.78 -3.10 6.77
CA ASP A 62 -25.67 -3.28 5.63
C ASP A 62 -25.02 -4.29 4.67
N ALA A 63 -25.85 -5.18 4.12
CA ALA A 63 -25.38 -6.25 3.21
C ALA A 63 -24.60 -5.73 1.99
N THR A 64 -24.61 -4.42 1.77
CA THR A 64 -23.90 -3.73 0.68
C THR A 64 -23.28 -2.44 1.21
N GLU A 65 -22.14 -2.55 1.86
CA GLU A 65 -21.35 -1.35 2.15
C GLU A 65 -20.71 -0.82 0.86
N ARG A 66 -21.32 0.19 0.24
CA ARG A 66 -20.86 0.79 -1.03
C ARG A 66 -19.77 1.85 -0.86
N GLU A 67 -19.40 2.17 0.37
CA GLU A 67 -18.50 3.26 0.71
C GLU A 67 -17.19 2.75 1.30
N PHE A 68 -16.97 1.43 1.18
CA PHE A 68 -15.81 0.75 1.69
C PHE A 68 -14.56 1.12 0.88
N ASP A 69 -14.61 0.94 -0.43
CA ASP A 69 -13.47 1.11 -1.32
C ASP A 69 -13.89 1.70 -2.66
N ALA A 70 -12.95 2.32 -3.37
CA ALA A 70 -13.16 2.82 -4.73
C ALA A 70 -12.91 1.74 -5.79
N LEU A 71 -12.01 0.77 -5.53
CA LEU A 71 -11.69 -0.31 -6.46
C LEU A 71 -11.99 -1.70 -5.87
N PRO A 72 -12.63 -2.60 -6.63
CA PRO A 72 -12.94 -3.95 -6.17
C PRO A 72 -11.76 -4.89 -6.37
N VAL A 73 -10.60 -4.60 -5.78
CA VAL A 73 -9.39 -5.45 -5.95
C VAL A 73 -9.60 -6.89 -5.47
N SER A 74 -10.52 -7.12 -4.55
CA SER A 74 -10.92 -8.45 -4.09
C SER A 74 -11.62 -9.30 -5.17
N SER A 75 -12.17 -8.68 -6.22
CA SER A 75 -12.82 -9.37 -7.34
C SER A 75 -11.86 -9.71 -8.49
N LEU A 76 -10.59 -9.26 -8.40
CA LEU A 76 -9.57 -9.58 -9.39
C LEU A 76 -9.16 -11.06 -9.31
N GLU A 77 -8.60 -11.57 -10.41
CA GLU A 77 -8.03 -12.91 -10.40
C GLU A 77 -6.96 -13.06 -9.32
N ALA A 78 -7.18 -14.00 -8.41
CA ALA A 78 -6.27 -14.26 -7.30
C ALA A 78 -4.91 -14.77 -7.80
N GLN A 79 -3.88 -14.50 -7.01
CA GLN A 79 -2.59 -15.18 -7.15
C GLN A 79 -2.77 -16.68 -6.91
N SER A 80 -2.01 -17.50 -7.62
CA SER A 80 -2.13 -18.96 -7.52
C SER A 80 -1.70 -19.52 -6.15
N ASP A 81 -0.81 -18.85 -5.43
CA ASP A 81 -0.28 -19.28 -4.14
C ASP A 81 0.19 -18.06 -3.31
N PRO A 82 -0.76 -17.23 -2.80
CA PRO A 82 -0.38 -16.10 -1.94
C PRO A 82 0.23 -16.62 -0.63
N PRO A 83 1.41 -16.13 -0.19
CA PRO A 83 2.10 -16.63 1.01
C PRO A 83 1.22 -16.65 2.26
N ALA A 84 0.42 -15.60 2.46
CA ALA A 84 -0.45 -15.49 3.63
C ALA A 84 -1.59 -16.53 3.68
N LEU A 85 -1.92 -17.16 2.55
CA LEU A 85 -2.99 -18.17 2.46
C LEU A 85 -2.47 -19.61 2.37
N ARG A 86 -1.15 -19.82 2.44
CA ARG A 86 -0.55 -21.16 2.39
C ARG A 86 -0.89 -21.96 3.64
N PRO A 87 -1.13 -23.28 3.51
CA PRO A 87 -1.48 -24.13 4.66
C PRO A 87 -0.43 -24.16 5.75
N ASP A 88 0.83 -23.98 5.38
CA ASP A 88 2.00 -23.97 6.26
C ASP A 88 2.36 -22.55 6.77
N PHE A 89 1.56 -21.54 6.46
CA PHE A 89 1.74 -20.17 6.94
C PHE A 89 1.11 -20.01 8.34
N PRO A 90 1.92 -20.01 9.42
CA PRO A 90 1.38 -20.13 10.78
C PRO A 90 0.69 -18.87 11.29
N LEU A 91 0.87 -17.72 10.61
CA LEU A 91 0.38 -16.45 11.12
C LEU A 91 -1.13 -16.30 10.96
N LEU A 92 -1.75 -16.91 9.95
CA LEU A 92 -3.20 -16.84 9.78
C LEU A 92 -3.92 -17.57 10.91
N SER A 93 -3.50 -18.82 11.25
CA SER A 93 -4.04 -19.55 12.40
C SER A 93 -3.75 -18.84 13.72
N ALA A 94 -2.56 -18.22 13.85
CA ALA A 94 -2.22 -17.43 15.04
C ALA A 94 -3.11 -16.17 15.16
N ALA A 95 -3.45 -15.50 14.05
CA ALA A 95 -4.38 -14.39 14.04
C ALA A 95 -5.79 -14.81 14.49
N TRP A 96 -6.32 -15.93 13.96
CA TRP A 96 -7.63 -16.45 14.38
C TRP A 96 -7.65 -16.78 15.86
N LYS A 97 -6.59 -17.40 16.37
CA LYS A 97 -6.47 -17.75 17.80
C LYS A 97 -6.41 -16.49 18.67
N ALA A 98 -5.59 -15.51 18.28
CA ALA A 98 -5.41 -14.27 19.03
C ALA A 98 -6.68 -13.41 19.05
N LEU A 99 -7.35 -13.29 17.89
CA LEU A 99 -8.51 -12.40 17.72
C LEU A 99 -9.83 -13.05 18.20
N TYR A 100 -10.00 -14.36 17.97
CA TYR A 100 -11.31 -14.98 18.13
C TYR A 100 -11.28 -16.25 19.01
N GLY A 101 -10.12 -16.66 19.50
CA GLY A 101 -9.96 -17.94 20.21
C GLY A 101 -10.21 -19.16 19.32
N PHE A 102 -10.11 -19.00 18.00
CA PHE A 102 -10.34 -20.08 17.04
C PHE A 102 -9.03 -20.75 16.66
N ASP A 103 -8.89 -22.03 17.03
CA ASP A 103 -7.67 -22.82 16.81
C ASP A 103 -7.93 -23.82 15.67
N ALA A 104 -7.40 -23.52 14.49
CA ALA A 104 -7.48 -24.35 13.30
C ALA A 104 -6.32 -24.01 12.34
N ALA A 105 -6.01 -24.92 11.43
CA ALA A 105 -5.05 -24.69 10.35
C ALA A 105 -5.77 -24.35 9.03
N PRO A 106 -5.26 -23.41 8.22
CA PRO A 106 -5.75 -23.19 6.86
C PRO A 106 -5.28 -24.32 5.93
N PRO A 107 -5.93 -24.54 4.75
CA PRO A 107 -7.20 -23.94 4.36
C PRO A 107 -8.37 -24.60 5.10
N LEU A 108 -9.43 -23.85 5.33
CA LEU A 108 -10.62 -24.34 5.99
C LEU A 108 -11.57 -25.00 5.00
N ASP A 109 -12.20 -26.08 5.40
CA ASP A 109 -13.39 -26.60 4.72
C ASP A 109 -14.63 -25.73 5.04
N ALA A 110 -15.73 -25.97 4.37
CA ALA A 110 -16.96 -25.20 4.57
C ALA A 110 -17.44 -25.20 6.03
N ALA A 111 -17.26 -26.30 6.76
CA ALA A 111 -17.63 -26.40 8.18
C ALA A 111 -16.64 -25.59 9.05
N GLY A 112 -15.35 -25.62 8.74
CA GLY A 112 -14.32 -24.81 9.39
C GLY A 112 -14.57 -23.32 9.19
N LEU A 113 -14.83 -22.90 7.96
CA LEU A 113 -15.16 -21.52 7.63
C LEU A 113 -16.42 -21.04 8.36
N LYS A 114 -17.46 -21.89 8.44
CA LYS A 114 -18.65 -21.56 9.24
C LYS A 114 -18.29 -21.33 10.71
N ARG A 115 -17.48 -22.21 11.32
CA ARG A 115 -17.05 -22.05 12.73
C ARG A 115 -16.23 -20.78 12.96
N LEU A 116 -15.34 -20.43 12.00
CA LEU A 116 -14.59 -19.18 12.05
C LEU A 116 -15.53 -17.98 12.00
N ASN A 117 -16.50 -17.98 11.08
CA ASN A 117 -17.47 -16.89 10.97
C ASN A 117 -18.36 -16.78 12.21
N ASP A 118 -18.74 -17.91 12.84
CA ASP A 118 -19.47 -17.90 14.12
C ASP A 118 -18.60 -17.31 15.24
N ALA A 119 -17.28 -17.56 15.25
CA ALA A 119 -16.36 -16.96 16.21
C ALA A 119 -16.18 -15.45 15.99
N ARG A 120 -15.99 -15.02 14.74
CA ARG A 120 -15.98 -13.60 14.36
C ARG A 120 -17.27 -12.87 14.77
N ALA A 121 -18.42 -13.49 14.49
CA ALA A 121 -19.72 -12.91 14.82
C ALA A 121 -19.89 -12.71 16.33
N ARG A 122 -19.46 -13.66 17.16
CA ARG A 122 -19.48 -13.51 18.63
C ARG A 122 -18.68 -12.30 19.09
N VAL A 123 -17.45 -12.13 18.60
CA VAL A 123 -16.60 -11.00 18.97
C VAL A 123 -17.21 -9.68 18.46
N LYS A 124 -17.68 -9.63 17.21
CA LYS A 124 -18.36 -8.44 16.65
C LYS A 124 -19.59 -8.06 17.48
N GLN A 125 -20.39 -9.02 17.89
CA GLN A 125 -21.58 -8.78 18.74
C GLN A 125 -21.17 -8.27 20.13
N GLN A 126 -20.13 -8.84 20.73
CA GLN A 126 -19.62 -8.40 22.05
C GLN A 126 -19.07 -6.99 22.02
N GLN A 127 -18.34 -6.62 20.96
CA GLN A 127 -17.71 -5.32 20.82
C GLN A 127 -18.69 -4.24 20.29
N GLY A 128 -19.69 -4.62 19.50
CA GLY A 128 -20.66 -3.69 18.91
C GLY A 128 -19.95 -2.59 18.11
N GLU A 129 -20.32 -1.33 18.35
CA GLU A 129 -19.72 -0.18 17.68
C GLU A 129 -18.22 0.02 17.99
N LYS A 130 -17.73 -0.58 19.07
CA LYS A 130 -16.31 -0.51 19.44
C LYS A 130 -15.44 -1.53 18.68
N TYR A 131 -16.02 -2.39 17.83
CA TYR A 131 -15.28 -3.43 17.14
C TYR A 131 -14.07 -2.91 16.34
N PRO A 132 -14.18 -1.85 15.53
CA PRO A 132 -12.99 -1.33 14.82
C PRO A 132 -11.88 -0.85 15.77
N ALA A 133 -12.23 -0.12 16.82
CA ALA A 133 -11.27 0.33 17.83
C ALA A 133 -10.67 -0.84 18.63
N TRP A 134 -11.44 -1.91 18.86
CA TRP A 134 -10.95 -3.14 19.48
C TRP A 134 -9.88 -3.81 18.60
N VAL A 135 -10.07 -3.87 17.28
CA VAL A 135 -9.03 -4.39 16.35
C VAL A 135 -7.74 -3.60 16.49
N LEU A 136 -7.80 -2.27 16.52
CA LEU A 136 -6.61 -1.43 16.74
C LEU A 136 -5.90 -1.76 18.06
N ASN A 137 -6.65 -2.03 19.11
CA ASN A 137 -6.07 -2.41 20.41
C ASN A 137 -5.36 -3.77 20.36
N GLN A 138 -5.92 -4.75 19.62
CA GLN A 138 -5.30 -6.08 19.43
C GLN A 138 -3.98 -6.00 18.64
N THR A 139 -3.82 -4.96 17.83
CA THR A 139 -2.68 -4.79 16.92
C THR A 139 -1.69 -3.72 17.38
N LYS A 140 -1.90 -3.13 18.59
CA LYS A 140 -1.09 -2.04 19.13
C LYS A 140 -1.01 -0.83 18.20
N ILE A 141 -2.13 -0.49 17.57
CA ILE A 141 -2.30 0.69 16.73
C ILE A 141 -3.13 1.71 17.52
N SER A 142 -2.63 2.93 17.68
CA SER A 142 -3.35 4.02 18.33
C SER A 142 -4.29 4.74 17.39
N THR A 143 -3.84 4.94 16.16
CA THR A 143 -4.54 5.69 15.13
C THR A 143 -4.30 5.02 13.79
N MET A 144 -5.33 4.93 12.95
CA MET A 144 -5.28 4.37 11.61
C MET A 144 -5.78 5.39 10.61
N LEU A 145 -5.04 5.59 9.53
CA LEU A 145 -5.49 6.36 8.40
C LEU A 145 -6.41 5.48 7.55
N ALA A 146 -7.69 5.78 7.63
CA ALA A 146 -8.76 4.99 7.04
C ALA A 146 -8.98 5.38 5.57
N ASN A 147 -8.56 4.52 4.66
CA ASN A 147 -8.78 4.68 3.24
C ASN A 147 -10.19 4.16 2.90
N ARG A 148 -11.11 5.09 2.68
CA ARG A 148 -12.54 4.80 2.45
C ARG A 148 -13.17 5.88 1.60
N VAL A 149 -14.20 5.53 0.84
CA VAL A 149 -15.04 6.52 0.14
C VAL A 149 -15.76 7.43 1.15
N ALA A 150 -16.21 6.87 2.29
CA ALA A 150 -16.73 7.65 3.42
C ALA A 150 -16.46 6.97 4.76
N MET A 151 -16.33 7.79 5.79
CA MET A 151 -16.28 7.37 7.18
C MET A 151 -17.66 6.96 7.67
N GLY A 152 -17.71 6.23 8.79
CA GLY A 152 -18.98 5.81 9.37
C GLY A 152 -18.82 5.06 10.68
N ARG A 153 -19.89 4.43 11.12
CA ARG A 153 -20.04 3.79 12.42
C ARG A 153 -18.79 3.05 12.91
N GLY A 154 -18.21 3.54 14.02
CA GLY A 154 -17.04 2.96 14.67
C GLY A 154 -15.71 3.22 13.98
N VAL A 155 -15.71 3.80 12.78
CA VAL A 155 -14.51 4.23 12.03
C VAL A 155 -14.53 5.76 11.97
N GLU A 156 -14.16 6.38 13.09
CA GLU A 156 -14.29 7.81 13.32
C GLU A 156 -13.10 8.37 14.12
N PRO A 157 -12.82 9.67 14.01
CA PRO A 157 -11.78 10.32 14.83
C PRO A 157 -12.05 10.15 16.34
N PRO A 158 -11.01 10.15 17.17
CA PRO A 158 -9.59 10.32 16.83
C PRO A 158 -8.86 9.03 16.41
N ARG A 159 -9.54 7.86 16.52
CA ARG A 159 -8.91 6.55 16.25
C ARG A 159 -8.73 6.29 14.77
N PHE A 160 -9.59 6.83 13.92
CA PHE A 160 -9.54 6.70 12.47
C PHE A 160 -9.55 8.09 11.84
N LEU A 161 -8.60 8.34 10.95
CA LEU A 161 -8.48 9.60 10.22
C LEU A 161 -8.73 9.34 8.74
N TRP A 162 -9.55 10.17 8.13
CA TRP A 162 -10.07 9.91 6.79
C TRP A 162 -9.05 10.18 5.68
N VAL A 163 -8.96 9.26 4.75
CA VAL A 163 -8.22 9.37 3.49
C VAL A 163 -9.16 8.95 2.36
N PRO A 164 -9.89 9.89 1.73
CA PRO A 164 -10.76 9.61 0.58
C PRO A 164 -9.96 9.32 -0.69
N TYR A 165 -10.68 8.88 -1.73
CA TYR A 165 -10.13 8.58 -3.05
C TYR A 165 -10.29 9.75 -4.00
N ALA A 166 -9.24 10.08 -4.76
CA ALA A 166 -9.24 11.19 -5.70
C ALA A 166 -9.24 10.77 -7.19
N ASP A 167 -9.07 9.46 -7.48
CA ASP A 167 -8.93 8.95 -8.85
C ASP A 167 -10.08 9.37 -9.76
N ALA A 168 -11.31 9.30 -9.28
CA ALA A 168 -12.50 9.66 -10.04
C ALA A 168 -12.49 11.09 -10.59
N LEU A 169 -11.72 11.99 -9.97
CA LEU A 169 -11.53 13.37 -10.43
C LEU A 169 -10.60 13.47 -11.64
N LEU A 170 -9.80 12.43 -11.93
CA LEU A 170 -8.93 12.37 -13.11
C LEU A 170 -9.67 12.02 -14.40
N PHE A 171 -10.88 11.44 -14.28
CA PHE A 171 -11.59 10.81 -15.38
C PHE A 171 -12.95 11.45 -15.67
N PRO A 172 -13.00 12.77 -16.03
CA PRO A 172 -14.26 13.48 -16.23
C PRO A 172 -15.01 13.14 -17.53
N LEU A 173 -14.33 12.56 -18.51
CA LEU A 173 -14.87 12.26 -19.83
C LEU A 173 -15.45 10.85 -19.92
N ASP A 174 -15.80 10.42 -21.14
CA ASP A 174 -16.17 9.03 -21.40
C ASP A 174 -14.98 8.09 -21.19
N ASN A 175 -15.18 7.09 -20.33
CA ASN A 175 -14.13 6.17 -19.91
C ASN A 175 -14.14 4.82 -20.66
N PHE A 176 -15.07 4.63 -21.64
CA PHE A 176 -15.23 3.37 -22.34
C PHE A 176 -13.92 2.89 -23.00
N GLY A 177 -13.19 3.79 -23.66
CA GLY A 177 -11.93 3.47 -24.33
C GLY A 177 -10.85 2.95 -23.41
N ILE A 178 -10.71 3.56 -22.22
CA ILE A 178 -9.73 3.12 -21.21
C ILE A 178 -10.21 1.88 -20.46
N ALA A 179 -11.49 1.80 -20.15
CA ALA A 179 -12.10 0.65 -19.48
C ALA A 179 -11.96 -0.62 -20.32
N SER A 180 -12.16 -0.55 -21.63
CA SER A 180 -12.08 -1.68 -22.53
C SER A 180 -10.65 -2.21 -22.76
N ALA A 181 -9.62 -1.54 -22.25
CA ALA A 181 -8.24 -1.94 -22.43
C ALA A 181 -7.87 -3.24 -21.69
N SER A 182 -8.60 -3.62 -20.63
CA SER A 182 -8.42 -4.90 -19.93
C SER A 182 -9.67 -5.28 -19.12
N PRO A 183 -9.87 -6.58 -18.82
CA PRO A 183 -10.95 -7.02 -17.94
C PRO A 183 -10.94 -6.36 -16.56
N ASP A 184 -9.75 -6.15 -15.97
CA ASP A 184 -9.61 -5.50 -14.67
C ASP A 184 -10.14 -4.07 -14.74
N ARG A 185 -9.75 -3.30 -15.78
CA ARG A 185 -10.17 -1.92 -15.95
C ARG A 185 -11.68 -1.77 -16.17
N GLN A 186 -12.32 -2.74 -16.82
CA GLN A 186 -13.78 -2.71 -16.95
C GLN A 186 -14.48 -2.69 -15.58
N GLN A 187 -13.98 -3.47 -14.63
CA GLN A 187 -14.53 -3.48 -13.26
C GLN A 187 -14.22 -2.17 -12.54
N PHE A 188 -13.00 -1.71 -12.61
CA PHE A 188 -12.56 -0.50 -11.92
C PHE A 188 -13.32 0.75 -12.38
N PHE A 189 -13.41 0.98 -13.68
CA PHE A 189 -14.11 2.15 -14.20
C PHE A 189 -15.61 2.14 -13.92
N GLY A 190 -16.21 0.96 -13.72
CA GLY A 190 -17.58 0.86 -13.22
C GLY A 190 -17.77 1.50 -11.85
N LEU A 191 -16.81 1.33 -10.93
CA LEU A 191 -16.82 1.96 -9.59
C LEU A 191 -16.34 3.40 -9.63
N GLU A 192 -15.28 3.71 -10.37
CA GLU A 192 -14.81 5.09 -10.55
C GLU A 192 -15.92 6.02 -11.07
N ASP A 193 -16.75 5.55 -11.99
CA ASP A 193 -17.90 6.28 -12.48
C ASP A 193 -18.99 6.48 -11.39
N LEU A 194 -19.14 5.54 -10.45
CA LEU A 194 -20.03 5.73 -9.30
C LEU A 194 -19.48 6.78 -8.33
N VAL A 195 -18.19 6.72 -8.00
CA VAL A 195 -17.52 7.70 -7.14
C VAL A 195 -17.56 9.09 -7.78
N ARG A 196 -17.29 9.19 -9.09
CA ARG A 196 -17.42 10.46 -9.83
C ARG A 196 -18.82 11.05 -9.74
N ARG A 197 -19.87 10.26 -9.96
CA ARG A 197 -21.26 10.72 -9.83
C ARG A 197 -21.56 11.18 -8.40
N ARG A 198 -21.06 10.48 -7.39
CA ARG A 198 -21.18 10.89 -5.99
C ARG A 198 -20.54 12.26 -5.75
N TYR A 199 -19.33 12.50 -6.27
CA TYR A 199 -18.63 13.79 -6.11
C TYR A 199 -19.37 14.93 -6.84
N LEU A 200 -19.81 14.69 -8.06
CA LEU A 200 -20.63 15.66 -8.80
C LEU A 200 -21.91 16.03 -8.01
N TYR A 201 -22.62 15.01 -7.53
CA TYR A 201 -23.84 15.25 -6.74
C TYR A 201 -23.55 16.03 -5.44
N ALA A 202 -22.45 15.71 -4.76
CA ALA A 202 -22.06 16.40 -3.53
C ALA A 202 -21.77 17.88 -3.72
N VAL A 203 -21.37 18.31 -4.94
CA VAL A 203 -21.19 19.72 -5.30
C VAL A 203 -22.37 20.30 -6.10
N GLY A 204 -23.52 19.63 -6.09
CA GLY A 204 -24.77 20.10 -6.70
C GLY A 204 -24.85 19.95 -8.23
N MET A 205 -24.07 19.01 -8.80
CA MET A 205 -24.02 18.80 -10.25
C MET A 205 -24.48 17.39 -10.62
N SER A 206 -25.10 17.25 -11.81
CA SER A 206 -25.50 15.95 -12.37
C SER A 206 -24.53 15.45 -13.46
N ALA A 207 -23.71 16.34 -14.00
CA ALA A 207 -22.72 16.04 -15.03
C ALA A 207 -21.51 16.97 -14.90
N PRO A 208 -20.34 16.59 -15.47
CA PRO A 208 -19.19 17.51 -15.52
C PRO A 208 -19.52 18.78 -16.27
N PRO A 209 -19.01 19.96 -15.81
CA PRO A 209 -19.25 21.26 -16.47
C PRO A 209 -18.71 21.32 -17.90
N ALA A 210 -19.26 22.23 -18.70
CA ALA A 210 -18.89 22.38 -20.10
C ALA A 210 -17.49 22.97 -20.36
N THR A 211 -16.85 23.57 -19.35
CA THR A 211 -15.50 24.16 -19.47
C THR A 211 -14.55 23.56 -18.45
N LEU A 212 -13.25 23.49 -18.79
CA LEU A 212 -12.21 23.01 -17.89
C LEU A 212 -12.15 23.86 -16.61
N ASP A 213 -12.23 25.20 -16.72
CA ASP A 213 -12.20 26.07 -15.54
C ASP A 213 -13.31 25.76 -14.55
N ALA A 214 -14.54 25.61 -15.06
CA ALA A 214 -15.66 25.22 -14.19
C ALA A 214 -15.47 23.82 -13.60
N TYR A 215 -14.87 22.88 -14.31
CA TYR A 215 -14.55 21.57 -13.76
C TYR A 215 -13.52 21.67 -12.63
N LEU A 216 -12.43 22.40 -12.85
CA LEU A 216 -11.38 22.58 -11.85
C LEU A 216 -11.92 23.28 -10.59
N THR A 217 -12.67 24.38 -10.75
CA THR A 217 -13.11 25.18 -9.60
C THR A 217 -14.33 24.60 -8.89
N ASN A 218 -15.35 24.16 -9.65
CA ASN A 218 -16.64 23.78 -9.09
C ASN A 218 -16.76 22.28 -8.80
N VAL A 219 -15.88 21.44 -9.38
CA VAL A 219 -15.88 20.02 -9.09
C VAL A 219 -14.65 19.66 -8.29
N VAL A 220 -13.43 19.81 -8.85
CA VAL A 220 -12.20 19.34 -8.21
C VAL A 220 -11.94 20.09 -6.90
N THR A 221 -11.76 21.41 -6.97
CA THR A 221 -11.45 22.22 -5.77
C THR A 221 -12.53 22.09 -4.71
N GLN A 222 -13.82 22.20 -5.09
CA GLN A 222 -14.90 22.08 -4.11
C GLN A 222 -14.99 20.68 -3.47
N THR A 223 -14.71 19.60 -4.22
CA THR A 223 -14.67 18.25 -3.66
C THR A 223 -13.57 18.15 -2.61
N LEU A 224 -12.34 18.56 -2.94
CA LEU A 224 -11.20 18.52 -2.02
C LEU A 224 -11.43 19.41 -0.78
N GLU A 225 -12.01 20.60 -0.94
CA GLU A 225 -12.35 21.48 0.20
C GLU A 225 -13.43 20.88 1.10
N ARG A 226 -14.42 20.19 0.55
CA ARG A 226 -15.44 19.47 1.33
C ARG A 226 -14.84 18.28 2.06
N GLN A 227 -13.97 17.51 1.41
CA GLN A 227 -13.26 16.39 2.04
C GLN A 227 -12.37 16.90 3.17
N LYS A 228 -11.62 17.98 2.95
CA LYS A 228 -10.84 18.65 4.01
C LYS A 228 -11.69 19.11 5.17
N ALA A 229 -12.81 19.77 4.90
CA ALA A 229 -13.77 20.21 5.92
C ALA A 229 -14.40 19.01 6.67
N GLY A 230 -14.57 17.87 5.99
CA GLY A 230 -15.02 16.60 6.56
C GLY A 230 -13.95 15.85 7.36
N GLY A 231 -12.73 16.41 7.49
CA GLY A 231 -11.66 15.85 8.30
C GLY A 231 -10.61 15.04 7.52
N ALA A 232 -10.65 15.04 6.18
CA ALA A 232 -9.63 14.39 5.38
C ALA A 232 -8.23 14.98 5.64
N ILE A 233 -7.23 14.10 5.75
CA ILE A 233 -5.83 14.49 6.01
C ILE A 233 -4.91 14.20 4.83
N ALA A 234 -5.35 13.37 3.92
CA ALA A 234 -4.69 13.02 2.67
C ALA A 234 -5.73 12.64 1.63
N GLU A 235 -5.32 12.57 0.36
CA GLU A 235 -6.09 12.01 -0.76
C GLU A 235 -5.38 10.78 -1.30
N LYS A 236 -6.10 9.67 -1.48
CA LYS A 236 -5.56 8.43 -2.05
C LYS A 236 -5.79 8.38 -3.56
N PHE A 237 -4.75 7.95 -4.25
CA PHE A 237 -4.81 7.55 -5.66
C PHE A 237 -4.47 6.06 -5.80
N GLU A 238 -5.33 5.33 -6.48
CA GLU A 238 -5.14 3.96 -6.95
C GLU A 238 -4.84 3.93 -8.46
N VAL A 239 -4.40 5.04 -8.96
CA VAL A 239 -4.08 5.32 -10.37
C VAL A 239 -3.16 4.27 -11.01
N ALA A 240 -2.35 3.57 -10.21
CA ALA A 240 -1.52 2.44 -10.64
C ALA A 240 -2.30 1.33 -11.35
N TYR A 241 -3.54 1.08 -10.94
CA TYR A 241 -4.44 0.11 -11.56
C TYR A 241 -5.07 0.62 -12.86
N LEU A 242 -5.18 1.92 -13.00
CA LEU A 242 -5.95 2.60 -14.04
C LEU A 242 -5.06 3.06 -15.20
N ARG A 243 -3.81 3.45 -14.92
CA ARG A 243 -2.86 3.96 -15.89
C ARG A 243 -1.41 3.93 -15.39
N SER A 244 -0.46 4.29 -16.28
CA SER A 244 0.94 4.47 -15.91
C SER A 244 1.19 5.74 -15.08
N PHE A 245 2.26 5.74 -14.27
CA PHE A 245 2.80 6.87 -13.49
C PHE A 245 3.47 7.97 -14.35
N ASP A 246 3.51 7.81 -15.65
CA ASP A 246 4.04 8.81 -16.57
C ASP A 246 3.10 10.02 -16.68
N PHE A 247 3.29 11.00 -15.79
CA PHE A 247 2.54 12.26 -15.75
C PHE A 247 3.36 13.39 -16.38
N SER A 248 3.06 13.73 -17.63
CA SER A 248 3.64 14.87 -18.31
C SER A 248 3.12 16.21 -17.75
N ASP A 249 3.62 17.32 -18.28
CA ASP A 249 3.19 18.69 -17.92
C ASP A 249 2.66 19.43 -19.17
N PRO A 250 1.46 19.09 -19.64
CA PRO A 250 0.92 19.70 -20.85
C PRO A 250 0.50 21.15 -20.61
N PRO A 251 0.66 22.03 -21.63
CA PRO A 251 0.19 23.42 -21.57
C PRO A 251 -1.33 23.49 -21.35
N ARG A 252 -1.77 24.35 -20.43
CA ARG A 252 -3.19 24.52 -20.09
C ARG A 252 -4.07 24.75 -21.33
N ALA A 253 -3.64 25.62 -22.27
CA ALA A 253 -4.39 25.92 -23.49
C ALA A 253 -4.61 24.68 -24.39
N GLN A 254 -3.71 23.70 -24.37
CA GLN A 254 -3.89 22.41 -25.06
C GLN A 254 -4.95 21.59 -24.37
N VAL A 255 -4.88 21.48 -23.05
CA VAL A 255 -5.81 20.68 -22.23
C VAL A 255 -7.22 21.26 -22.29
N GLU A 256 -7.38 22.60 -22.30
CA GLU A 256 -8.68 23.27 -22.51
C GLU A 256 -9.35 22.85 -23.83
N LYS A 257 -8.57 22.80 -24.92
CA LYS A 257 -9.09 22.36 -26.24
C LYS A 257 -9.51 20.89 -26.19
N ILE A 258 -8.71 20.05 -25.54
CA ILE A 258 -9.04 18.61 -25.35
C ILE A 258 -10.33 18.46 -24.56
N TYR A 259 -10.44 19.15 -23.41
CA TYR A 259 -11.64 19.09 -22.58
C TYR A 259 -12.88 19.55 -23.35
N LEU A 260 -12.84 20.72 -24.00
CA LEU A 260 -13.95 21.28 -24.77
C LEU A 260 -14.38 20.38 -25.94
N ARG A 261 -13.44 19.67 -26.55
CA ARG A 261 -13.72 18.75 -27.64
C ARG A 261 -14.52 17.53 -27.14
N TRP A 262 -14.08 16.93 -26.06
CA TRP A 262 -14.56 15.60 -25.65
C TRP A 262 -15.66 15.65 -24.60
N ILE A 263 -15.83 16.75 -23.86
CA ILE A 263 -16.90 16.86 -22.84
C ILE A 263 -18.31 16.84 -23.45
N ARG A 264 -18.43 17.09 -24.74
CA ARG A 264 -19.71 17.06 -25.46
C ARG A 264 -20.15 15.65 -25.83
N GLY A 265 -19.32 14.66 -25.61
CA GLY A 265 -19.56 13.25 -25.89
C GLY A 265 -18.57 12.65 -26.88
N GLY A 266 -18.66 11.33 -27.06
CA GLY A 266 -17.75 10.51 -27.85
C GLY A 266 -16.59 9.98 -27.01
N THR A 267 -15.94 8.91 -27.51
CA THR A 267 -14.79 8.28 -26.85
C THR A 267 -13.52 9.11 -27.13
N PRO A 268 -12.86 9.65 -26.11
CA PRO A 268 -11.65 10.45 -26.30
C PRO A 268 -10.52 9.65 -26.97
N ASP A 269 -9.73 10.36 -27.78
CA ASP A 269 -8.43 9.83 -28.21
C ASP A 269 -7.58 9.52 -26.97
N PRO A 270 -6.91 8.37 -26.89
CA PRO A 270 -6.15 7.96 -25.70
C PRO A 270 -5.03 8.93 -25.32
N ASN A 271 -4.34 9.55 -26.31
CA ASN A 271 -3.27 10.51 -26.03
C ASN A 271 -3.85 11.84 -25.53
N ASP A 272 -4.93 12.35 -26.14
CA ASP A 272 -5.63 13.51 -25.65
C ASP A 272 -6.09 13.30 -24.20
N TYR A 273 -6.68 12.14 -23.91
CA TYR A 273 -7.19 11.87 -22.57
C TYR A 273 -6.08 11.70 -21.55
N LYS A 274 -4.95 11.09 -21.95
CA LYS A 274 -3.77 11.04 -21.09
C LYS A 274 -3.29 12.44 -20.70
N LEU A 275 -3.18 13.35 -21.66
CA LEU A 275 -2.76 14.74 -21.38
C LEU A 275 -3.71 15.46 -20.42
N LEU A 276 -5.02 15.27 -20.57
CA LEU A 276 -6.00 15.81 -19.63
C LEU A 276 -5.80 15.24 -18.22
N GLN A 277 -5.63 13.93 -18.08
CA GLN A 277 -5.39 13.27 -16.79
C GLN A 277 -4.08 13.75 -16.15
N ASP A 278 -3.02 13.93 -16.95
CA ASP A 278 -1.72 14.42 -16.47
C ASP A 278 -1.86 15.83 -15.86
N PHE A 279 -2.59 16.69 -16.53
CA PHE A 279 -2.87 18.03 -16.04
C PHE A 279 -3.75 18.02 -14.78
N LEU A 280 -4.81 17.22 -14.77
CA LEU A 280 -5.71 17.11 -13.63
C LEU A 280 -4.99 16.55 -12.39
N PHE A 281 -4.12 15.55 -12.55
CA PHE A 281 -3.33 15.04 -11.43
C PHE A 281 -2.46 16.14 -10.80
N ARG A 282 -1.75 16.93 -11.62
CA ARG A 282 -0.92 18.04 -11.13
C ARG A 282 -1.76 19.11 -10.43
N TYR A 283 -2.95 19.42 -10.98
CA TYR A 283 -3.87 20.36 -10.36
C TYR A 283 -4.36 19.84 -8.99
N ILE A 284 -4.83 18.59 -8.91
CA ILE A 284 -5.29 17.97 -7.66
C ILE A 284 -4.16 17.94 -6.64
N ALA A 285 -2.96 17.51 -7.03
CA ALA A 285 -1.81 17.49 -6.15
C ALA A 285 -1.45 18.88 -5.61
N SER A 286 -1.53 19.92 -6.45
CA SER A 286 -1.31 21.30 -6.02
C SER A 286 -2.38 21.78 -5.02
N GLU A 287 -3.65 21.45 -5.27
CA GLU A 287 -4.75 21.75 -4.34
C GLU A 287 -4.61 21.02 -3.00
N CYS A 288 -4.20 19.74 -3.01
CA CYS A 288 -3.87 19.01 -1.79
C CYS A 288 -2.79 19.74 -0.98
N GLY A 289 -1.72 20.21 -1.63
CA GLY A 289 -0.67 21.02 -0.99
C GLY A 289 -1.20 22.36 -0.45
N ARG A 290 -2.12 23.02 -1.16
CA ARG A 290 -2.79 24.24 -0.69
C ARG A 290 -3.62 24.00 0.56
N LEU A 291 -4.32 22.86 0.62
CA LEU A 291 -5.20 22.48 1.71
C LEU A 291 -4.44 21.82 2.88
N GLY A 292 -3.12 21.58 2.76
CA GLY A 292 -2.32 20.88 3.76
C GLY A 292 -2.72 19.41 3.91
N MET A 293 -3.10 18.76 2.81
CA MET A 293 -3.33 17.34 2.68
C MET A 293 -2.16 16.66 1.96
N ALA A 294 -1.79 15.46 2.37
CA ALA A 294 -0.85 14.64 1.63
C ALA A 294 -1.52 13.97 0.42
N VAL A 295 -0.71 13.53 -0.54
CA VAL A 295 -1.13 12.68 -1.66
C VAL A 295 -0.58 11.29 -1.43
N HIS A 296 -1.43 10.31 -1.25
CA HIS A 296 -1.10 8.90 -1.15
C HIS A 296 -1.21 8.25 -2.52
N LEU A 297 -0.17 7.54 -2.93
CA LEU A 297 -0.14 6.84 -4.22
C LEU A 297 0.10 5.35 -3.97
N HIS A 298 -0.81 4.51 -4.44
CA HIS A 298 -0.49 3.09 -4.56
C HIS A 298 0.72 2.94 -5.47
N ALA A 299 1.83 2.40 -4.98
CA ALA A 299 3.11 2.39 -5.69
C ALA A 299 3.78 1.00 -5.73
N MET A 300 3.00 -0.05 -5.66
CA MET A 300 3.44 -1.44 -5.76
C MET A 300 2.74 -2.12 -6.95
N SER A 301 3.25 -3.26 -7.41
CA SER A 301 2.45 -4.11 -8.31
C SER A 301 1.18 -4.56 -7.58
N GLY A 302 0.04 -4.32 -8.20
CA GLY A 302 -1.27 -4.64 -7.63
C GLY A 302 -1.77 -6.03 -7.98
N GLY A 303 -2.97 -6.36 -7.48
CA GLY A 303 -3.70 -7.56 -7.86
C GLY A 303 -4.18 -7.51 -9.31
N GLY A 304 -4.60 -8.69 -9.83
CA GLY A 304 -5.08 -8.85 -11.19
C GLY A 304 -4.01 -9.32 -12.18
N ARG A 305 -4.45 -9.96 -13.26
CA ARG A 305 -3.55 -10.52 -14.28
C ARG A 305 -3.12 -9.52 -15.34
N TYR A 306 -3.81 -8.40 -15.42
CA TYR A 306 -3.58 -7.38 -16.45
C TYR A 306 -2.91 -6.13 -15.89
N PHE A 307 -2.39 -6.20 -14.66
CA PHE A 307 -1.69 -5.10 -14.03
C PHE A 307 -0.38 -4.78 -14.78
N SER A 308 -0.13 -3.48 -15.04
CA SER A 308 1.07 -3.05 -15.76
C SER A 308 2.23 -2.78 -14.80
N ILE A 309 3.07 -3.79 -14.55
CA ILE A 309 4.22 -3.66 -13.64
C ILE A 309 5.18 -2.54 -14.10
N ALA A 310 5.49 -2.47 -15.39
CA ALA A 310 6.35 -1.40 -15.92
C ALA A 310 5.72 -0.01 -15.77
N GLY A 311 4.40 0.08 -15.84
CA GLY A 311 3.65 1.34 -15.69
C GLY A 311 3.74 1.94 -14.29
N VAL A 312 4.06 1.17 -13.28
CA VAL A 312 4.22 1.61 -11.88
C VAL A 312 5.66 1.74 -11.45
N ASN A 313 6.61 1.78 -12.38
CA ASN A 313 7.97 2.15 -12.05
C ASN A 313 7.97 3.54 -11.38
N PRO A 314 8.37 3.67 -10.10
CA PRO A 314 8.24 4.91 -9.35
C PRO A 314 9.12 6.04 -9.88
N LEU A 315 10.16 5.74 -10.66
CA LEU A 315 10.99 6.77 -11.31
C LEU A 315 10.21 7.59 -12.35
N LEU A 316 9.09 7.07 -12.87
CA LEU A 316 8.19 7.84 -13.74
C LEU A 316 7.53 9.01 -13.01
N LEU A 317 7.49 8.99 -11.68
CA LEU A 317 6.96 10.09 -10.85
C LEU A 317 8.00 11.19 -10.58
N GLU A 318 9.29 10.96 -10.86
CA GLU A 318 10.34 11.93 -10.54
C GLU A 318 10.08 13.34 -11.13
N PRO A 319 9.57 13.51 -12.36
CA PRO A 319 9.22 14.83 -12.89
C PRO A 319 8.18 15.59 -12.07
N LEU A 320 7.26 14.88 -11.37
CA LEU A 320 6.31 15.49 -10.44
C LEU A 320 7.03 16.03 -9.19
N PHE A 321 7.94 15.22 -8.62
CA PHE A 321 8.66 15.60 -7.39
C PHE A 321 9.67 16.71 -7.62
N ASN A 322 10.12 16.89 -8.86
CA ASN A 322 11.00 18.00 -9.28
C ASN A 322 10.23 19.26 -9.65
N ASP A 323 8.90 19.23 -9.72
CA ASP A 323 8.09 20.41 -10.06
C ASP A 323 8.03 21.40 -8.86
N PRO A 324 8.55 22.63 -8.99
CA PRO A 324 8.51 23.61 -7.91
C PRO A 324 7.08 23.97 -7.46
N ARG A 325 6.09 23.85 -8.34
CA ARG A 325 4.68 24.14 -8.04
C ARG A 325 4.08 23.14 -7.05
N LEU A 326 4.66 21.91 -6.98
CA LEU A 326 4.22 20.84 -6.11
C LEU A 326 5.04 20.75 -4.80
N ARG A 327 5.91 21.72 -4.51
CA ARG A 327 6.78 21.70 -3.30
C ARG A 327 6.02 21.70 -1.97
N ARG A 328 4.79 22.17 -1.95
CA ARG A 328 3.94 22.17 -0.74
C ARG A 328 3.18 20.86 -0.53
N THR A 329 3.16 20.01 -1.54
CA THR A 329 2.48 18.72 -1.50
C THR A 329 3.42 17.65 -1.02
N ASN A 330 3.08 16.97 0.07
CA ASN A 330 3.77 15.77 0.50
C ASN A 330 3.18 14.58 -0.24
N PHE A 331 4.05 13.77 -0.85
CA PHE A 331 3.68 12.53 -1.52
C PHE A 331 4.09 11.35 -0.66
N VAL A 332 3.17 10.45 -0.41
CA VAL A 332 3.42 9.18 0.29
C VAL A 332 3.25 8.06 -0.71
N LEU A 333 4.36 7.40 -1.05
CA LEU A 333 4.38 6.24 -1.94
C LEU A 333 4.10 5.00 -1.09
N LEU A 334 2.90 4.47 -1.23
CA LEU A 334 2.41 3.34 -0.44
C LEU A 334 3.02 2.02 -0.93
N HIS A 335 3.12 1.07 -0.02
CA HIS A 335 3.49 -0.33 -0.31
C HIS A 335 4.94 -0.53 -0.77
N GLY A 336 5.84 0.42 -0.49
CA GLY A 336 7.30 0.27 -0.68
C GLY A 336 7.78 -0.07 -2.08
N GLY A 337 6.93 0.02 -3.11
CA GLY A 337 7.32 -0.02 -4.53
C GLY A 337 7.67 -1.38 -5.10
N TRP A 338 7.39 -2.50 -4.42
CA TRP A 338 7.73 -3.81 -4.98
C TRP A 338 7.19 -3.98 -6.43
N PRO A 339 8.02 -4.44 -7.39
CA PRO A 339 9.39 -4.95 -7.28
C PRO A 339 10.50 -3.88 -7.33
N TYR A 340 10.17 -2.59 -7.41
CA TYR A 340 11.11 -1.47 -7.57
C TYR A 340 11.63 -0.90 -6.24
N VAL A 341 11.84 -1.75 -5.24
CA VAL A 341 12.12 -1.36 -3.84
C VAL A 341 13.37 -0.49 -3.66
N ARG A 342 14.40 -0.64 -4.53
CA ARG A 342 15.60 0.21 -4.51
C ARG A 342 15.39 1.52 -5.24
N GLN A 343 14.70 1.48 -6.37
CA GLN A 343 14.38 2.68 -7.15
C GLN A 343 13.51 3.64 -6.34
N ILE A 344 12.51 3.11 -5.66
CA ILE A 344 11.63 3.93 -4.83
C ILE A 344 12.37 4.50 -3.62
N GLY A 345 13.30 3.74 -3.01
CA GLY A 345 14.15 4.22 -1.92
C GLY A 345 14.98 5.44 -2.31
N ALA A 346 15.47 5.50 -3.56
CA ALA A 346 16.21 6.67 -4.06
C ALA A 346 15.35 7.95 -4.10
N LEU A 347 14.02 7.84 -4.24
CA LEU A 347 13.12 8.99 -4.25
C LEU A 347 12.95 9.64 -2.87
N LEU A 348 13.37 8.98 -1.78
CA LEU A 348 13.42 9.59 -0.44
C LEU A 348 14.34 10.83 -0.38
N GLN A 349 15.27 10.98 -1.32
CA GLN A 349 16.08 12.21 -1.46
C GLN A 349 15.23 13.44 -1.83
N LYS A 350 14.03 13.25 -2.38
CA LYS A 350 13.12 14.37 -2.67
C LYS A 350 12.49 14.84 -1.34
N PRO A 351 12.55 16.14 -1.00
CA PRO A 351 12.21 16.60 0.36
C PRO A 351 10.76 16.41 0.76
N ASN A 352 9.86 16.24 -0.20
CA ASN A 352 8.42 16.07 0.00
C ASN A 352 7.92 14.67 -0.37
N VAL A 353 8.81 13.65 -0.43
CA VAL A 353 8.46 12.26 -0.72
C VAL A 353 8.71 11.40 0.53
N TYR A 354 7.75 10.58 0.86
CA TYR A 354 7.73 9.60 1.95
C TYR A 354 7.41 8.23 1.40
N LEU A 355 7.86 7.18 2.07
CA LEU A 355 7.51 5.79 1.76
C LEU A 355 6.77 5.15 2.94
N ASP A 356 5.89 4.22 2.65
CA ASP A 356 5.32 3.35 3.66
C ASP A 356 5.51 1.88 3.27
N ILE A 357 5.56 1.00 4.28
CA ILE A 357 5.84 -0.43 4.11
C ILE A 357 4.58 -1.28 4.02
N SER A 358 3.40 -0.67 4.00
CA SER A 358 2.12 -1.39 3.98
C SER A 358 2.01 -2.40 2.83
N GLY A 359 1.22 -3.44 3.00
CA GLY A 359 0.97 -4.46 1.99
C GLY A 359 2.12 -5.45 1.76
N GLN A 360 3.38 -5.02 1.83
CA GLN A 360 4.53 -5.92 1.70
C GLN A 360 4.58 -6.94 2.84
N ASP A 361 4.20 -6.54 4.03
CA ASP A 361 4.09 -7.38 5.23
C ASP A 361 3.19 -8.61 5.06
N LEU A 362 2.30 -8.58 4.08
CA LEU A 362 1.39 -9.70 3.75
C LEU A 362 1.90 -10.55 2.59
N LEU A 363 2.75 -10.00 1.73
CA LEU A 363 3.24 -10.65 0.51
C LEU A 363 4.62 -11.27 0.68
N LEU A 364 5.42 -10.75 1.58
CA LEU A 364 6.83 -11.09 1.74
C LEU A 364 7.11 -11.56 3.16
N THR A 365 8.21 -12.31 3.31
CA THR A 365 8.66 -12.68 4.64
C THR A 365 9.40 -11.52 5.31
N PRO A 366 9.36 -11.37 6.63
CA PRO A 366 10.08 -10.32 7.35
C PRO A 366 11.59 -10.29 7.04
N ARG A 367 12.21 -11.46 6.82
CA ARG A 367 13.62 -11.54 6.44
C ARG A 367 13.91 -10.91 5.08
N THR A 368 13.05 -11.16 4.11
CA THR A 368 13.19 -10.60 2.76
C THR A 368 12.98 -9.09 2.78
N GLU A 369 11.92 -8.65 3.44
CA GLU A 369 11.56 -7.25 3.53
C GLU A 369 12.61 -6.41 4.30
N ALA A 370 13.17 -6.95 5.38
CA ALA A 370 14.19 -6.27 6.18
C ALA A 370 15.44 -5.86 5.38
N GLN A 371 15.73 -6.52 4.25
CA GLN A 371 16.91 -6.20 3.44
C GLN A 371 16.83 -4.79 2.82
N TRP A 372 15.71 -4.46 2.17
CA TRP A 372 15.56 -3.12 1.58
C TRP A 372 15.03 -2.09 2.56
N LEU A 373 14.28 -2.50 3.58
CA LEU A 373 13.94 -1.57 4.65
C LEU A 373 15.21 -1.01 5.32
N ARG A 374 16.22 -1.87 5.56
CA ARG A 374 17.53 -1.42 6.04
C ARG A 374 18.13 -0.36 5.13
N GLU A 375 18.19 -0.59 3.80
CA GLU A 375 18.72 0.38 2.83
C GLU A 375 18.01 1.74 2.94
N TRP A 376 16.68 1.78 3.14
CA TRP A 376 15.94 3.03 3.30
C TRP A 376 16.24 3.71 4.64
N LEU A 377 16.38 2.93 5.72
CA LEU A 377 16.70 3.45 7.06
C LEU A 377 18.13 3.98 7.18
N GLU A 378 19.06 3.47 6.40
CA GLU A 378 20.43 4.02 6.28
C GLU A 378 20.41 5.42 5.65
N PHE A 379 19.49 5.66 4.71
CA PHE A 379 19.40 6.90 3.95
C PHE A 379 18.55 7.97 4.64
N GLU A 380 17.25 7.69 4.87
CA GLU A 380 16.24 8.68 5.25
C GLU A 380 15.23 8.09 6.26
N PRO A 381 15.67 7.69 7.45
CA PRO A 381 14.78 7.04 8.42
C PRO A 381 13.61 7.94 8.88
N GLU A 382 13.69 9.25 8.66
CA GLU A 382 12.65 10.23 8.97
C GLU A 382 11.49 10.24 7.97
N LYS A 383 11.58 9.51 6.86
CA LYS A 383 10.58 9.51 5.79
C LYS A 383 9.95 8.14 5.53
N VAL A 384 10.31 7.14 6.33
CA VAL A 384 9.72 5.81 6.28
C VAL A 384 8.57 5.73 7.28
N LEU A 385 7.41 5.27 6.82
CA LEU A 385 6.16 5.18 7.57
C LEU A 385 5.75 3.71 7.74
N PHE A 386 5.06 3.41 8.82
CA PHE A 386 4.41 2.15 9.05
C PHE A 386 2.96 2.21 8.52
N GLY A 387 2.53 1.18 7.81
CA GLY A 387 1.16 0.94 7.40
C GLY A 387 0.91 -0.56 7.35
N THR A 388 -0.35 -0.98 7.41
CA THR A 388 -0.73 -2.40 7.37
C THR A 388 -1.33 -2.83 6.04
N ASP A 389 -1.96 -1.93 5.32
CA ASP A 389 -2.84 -2.27 4.20
C ASP A 389 -3.90 -3.31 4.61
N GLY A 390 -4.38 -3.20 5.86
CA GLY A 390 -5.39 -4.10 6.40
C GLY A 390 -6.65 -4.07 5.54
N TYR A 391 -6.97 -5.20 4.89
CA TYR A 391 -8.03 -5.35 3.89
C TYR A 391 -8.70 -6.73 4.03
N PRO A 392 -9.98 -6.91 3.70
CA PRO A 392 -10.61 -8.24 3.67
C PRO A 392 -10.23 -9.02 2.40
N TYR A 393 -9.06 -9.67 2.42
CA TYR A 393 -8.47 -10.35 1.24
C TYR A 393 -9.21 -11.64 0.85
N SER A 394 -9.81 -12.35 1.80
CA SER A 394 -10.54 -13.59 1.54
C SER A 394 -11.55 -13.89 2.65
N ASP A 395 -12.37 -14.95 2.45
CA ASP A 395 -13.25 -15.45 3.49
C ASP A 395 -12.50 -15.91 4.75
N GLU A 396 -11.25 -16.36 4.59
CA GLU A 396 -10.38 -16.82 5.68
C GLU A 396 -9.60 -15.68 6.31
N MET A 397 -9.25 -14.63 5.56
CA MET A 397 -8.46 -13.49 6.00
C MET A 397 -9.23 -12.19 5.79
N GLY A 398 -10.01 -11.81 6.80
CA GLY A 398 -10.70 -10.54 6.87
C GLY A 398 -9.78 -9.37 7.26
N TRP A 399 -10.34 -8.16 7.34
CA TRP A 399 -9.62 -6.95 7.71
C TRP A 399 -8.87 -7.05 9.05
N ALA A 400 -9.48 -7.64 10.08
CA ALA A 400 -8.84 -7.73 11.40
C ALA A 400 -7.63 -8.67 11.39
N GLU A 401 -7.73 -9.80 10.68
CA GLU A 401 -6.64 -10.76 10.52
C GLU A 401 -5.48 -10.19 9.73
N SER A 402 -5.75 -9.56 8.59
CA SER A 402 -4.71 -8.94 7.76
C SER A 402 -4.00 -7.82 8.51
N THR A 403 -4.72 -6.95 9.21
CA THR A 403 -4.14 -5.92 10.09
C THR A 403 -3.26 -6.52 11.18
N TRP A 404 -3.70 -7.63 11.80
CA TRP A 404 -2.94 -8.30 12.85
C TRP A 404 -1.63 -8.90 12.31
N ILE A 405 -1.71 -9.60 11.17
CA ILE A 405 -0.55 -10.22 10.51
C ILE A 405 0.45 -9.14 10.07
N ALA A 406 -0.01 -8.11 9.37
CA ALA A 406 0.83 -7.03 8.87
C ALA A 406 1.52 -6.28 10.02
N SER A 407 0.79 -5.90 11.07
CA SER A 407 1.40 -5.23 12.22
C SER A 407 2.48 -6.08 12.89
N ARG A 408 2.30 -7.40 12.95
CA ARG A 408 3.29 -8.31 13.53
C ARG A 408 4.51 -8.43 12.62
N ASN A 409 4.30 -8.65 11.32
CA ASN A 409 5.37 -8.78 10.34
C ASN A 409 6.20 -7.51 10.25
N ALA A 410 5.58 -6.33 10.13
CA ALA A 410 6.26 -5.04 10.10
C ALA A 410 7.19 -4.84 11.31
N ARG A 411 6.73 -5.18 12.52
CA ARG A 411 7.54 -5.08 13.74
C ARG A 411 8.71 -6.05 13.72
N GLN A 412 8.52 -7.26 13.20
CA GLN A 412 9.58 -8.24 13.04
C GLN A 412 10.60 -7.80 11.99
N THR A 413 10.13 -7.33 10.83
CA THR A 413 10.94 -6.76 9.74
C THR A 413 11.84 -5.63 10.26
N LEU A 414 11.23 -4.67 10.96
CA LEU A 414 11.94 -3.54 11.55
C LEU A 414 12.97 -4.00 12.60
N GLY A 415 12.61 -4.96 13.44
CA GLY A 415 13.51 -5.55 14.42
C GLY A 415 14.73 -6.21 13.79
N ILE A 416 14.55 -6.99 12.72
CA ILE A 416 15.63 -7.65 11.97
C ILE A 416 16.56 -6.59 11.35
N ALA A 417 15.99 -5.60 10.63
CA ALA A 417 16.76 -4.54 9.99
C ALA A 417 17.63 -3.77 10.99
N LEU A 418 17.02 -3.28 12.06
CA LEU A 418 17.71 -2.48 13.09
C LEU A 418 18.74 -3.29 13.88
N THR A 419 18.46 -4.57 14.15
CA THR A 419 19.44 -5.45 14.81
C THR A 419 20.66 -5.65 13.93
N GLY A 420 20.47 -5.87 12.61
CA GLY A 420 21.57 -5.98 11.66
C GLY A 420 22.44 -4.72 11.63
N MET A 421 21.83 -3.53 11.56
CA MET A 421 22.56 -2.26 11.57
C MET A 421 23.38 -2.07 12.86
N VAL A 422 22.87 -2.52 14.01
CA VAL A 422 23.62 -2.47 15.28
C VAL A 422 24.76 -3.46 15.30
N GLN A 423 24.55 -4.70 14.83
CA GLN A 423 25.56 -5.76 14.77
C GLN A 423 26.72 -5.40 13.83
N ASP A 424 26.42 -4.72 12.74
CA ASP A 424 27.43 -4.23 11.78
C ASP A 424 28.13 -2.94 12.25
N GLY A 425 27.73 -2.39 13.40
CA GLY A 425 28.33 -1.19 13.99
C GLY A 425 27.95 0.12 13.30
N GLU A 426 26.91 0.14 12.47
CA GLU A 426 26.45 1.32 11.72
C GLU A 426 25.74 2.32 12.64
N ILE A 427 24.97 1.84 13.60
CA ILE A 427 24.24 2.65 14.58
C ILE A 427 24.35 2.08 15.98
N SER A 428 24.16 2.93 16.98
CA SER A 428 24.01 2.48 18.36
C SER A 428 22.62 1.86 18.59
N ARG A 429 22.49 1.03 19.64
CA ARG A 429 21.19 0.46 20.06
C ARG A 429 20.17 1.56 20.41
N ASP A 430 20.60 2.67 21.02
CA ASP A 430 19.69 3.79 21.31
C ASP A 430 19.22 4.51 20.04
N ARG A 431 20.07 4.62 19.03
CA ARG A 431 19.68 5.14 17.71
C ARG A 431 18.67 4.21 17.05
N ALA A 432 18.87 2.88 17.13
CA ALA A 432 17.93 1.88 16.61
C ALA A 432 16.53 2.01 17.26
N LYS A 433 16.47 2.14 18.60
CA LYS A 433 15.20 2.40 19.33
C LYS A 433 14.55 3.71 18.89
N GLY A 434 15.35 4.75 18.65
CA GLY A 434 14.88 6.04 18.13
C GLY A 434 14.27 5.92 16.72
N ILE A 435 14.92 5.18 15.81
CA ILE A 435 14.42 4.91 14.46
C ILE A 435 13.11 4.09 14.53
N ALA A 436 13.04 3.05 15.37
CA ALA A 436 11.82 2.28 15.55
C ALA A 436 10.63 3.15 15.95
N ARG A 437 10.82 4.08 16.90
CA ARG A 437 9.77 5.04 17.29
C ARG A 437 9.37 5.95 16.14
N ARG A 438 10.33 6.41 15.33
CA ARG A 438 10.04 7.26 14.16
C ARG A 438 9.19 6.51 13.13
N VAL A 439 9.61 5.33 12.70
CA VAL A 439 8.92 4.53 11.68
C VAL A 439 7.51 4.17 12.12
N LEU A 440 7.36 3.65 13.33
CA LEU A 440 6.06 3.18 13.82
C LEU A 440 5.11 4.33 14.19
N ARG A 441 5.61 5.55 14.43
CA ARG A 441 4.77 6.63 14.93
C ARG A 441 5.24 8.03 14.56
N GLY A 442 6.46 8.42 14.94
CA GLY A 442 6.92 9.81 14.96
C GLY A 442 6.95 10.47 13.58
N ASN A 443 7.25 9.72 12.52
CA ASN A 443 7.25 10.24 11.15
C ASN A 443 5.82 10.59 10.69
N ALA A 444 4.83 9.77 11.01
CA ALA A 444 3.43 10.08 10.74
C ALA A 444 2.94 11.29 11.54
N GLU A 445 3.31 11.39 12.84
CA GLU A 445 3.00 12.57 13.66
C GLU A 445 3.55 13.86 13.06
N ALA A 446 4.79 13.82 12.58
CA ALA A 446 5.45 14.97 11.95
C ALA A 446 4.81 15.34 10.60
N LEU A 447 4.54 14.33 9.75
CA LEU A 447 3.96 14.53 8.42
C LEU A 447 2.56 15.13 8.48
N TYR A 448 1.68 14.57 9.31
CA TYR A 448 0.26 14.97 9.40
C TYR A 448 -0.03 16.00 10.48
N ARG A 449 0.99 16.38 11.28
CA ARG A 449 0.90 17.41 12.34
C ARG A 449 -0.20 17.11 13.35
N PHE A 450 -0.28 15.87 13.83
CA PHE A 450 -1.29 15.45 14.82
C PHE A 450 -1.21 16.20 16.15
N ALA A 451 -0.02 16.65 16.56
CA ALA A 451 0.23 17.33 17.83
C ALA A 451 -0.53 18.66 18.04
N ASN A 452 -1.19 19.18 17.01
CA ASN A 452 -1.96 20.43 17.06
C ASN A 452 -3.49 20.23 17.00
N ARG A 453 -4.00 19.03 17.29
CA ARG A 453 -5.43 18.70 17.22
C ARG A 453 -6.08 18.42 18.59
N ASP A 454 -5.39 18.82 19.67
CA ASP A 454 -5.94 18.81 21.03
C ASP A 454 -6.85 20.05 21.28
#